data_d6dc348ffa274af2c8675df6de7d0ce0
#
_entry.id   d6dc348ffa274af2c8675df6de7d0ce0
#
_cell.length_a   1.000
_cell.length_b   1.000
_cell.length_c   1.000
_cell.angle_alpha   90.00
_cell.angle_beta   90.00
_cell.angle_gamma   90.00
#
_symmetry.space_group_name_H-M   'P 1'
#
loop_
_entity.id
_entity.type
_entity.pdbx_description
1 polymer ?
#
loop_
_entity_poly.entity_id
_entity_poly.type
_entity_poly.pdbx_seq_one_letter_code
_entity_poly.pdbx_strand_id
1 'polypeptide(L)'
;MQLSISNIGWTAENDRQVYGLMKKYGFQGLEIAPTRIFPETPYTRNAEAEEWSKRLRDDHGFCIPSMQSIWYGRQENIFGADEERKALLDYTRKAIDFAAAIGCRNLVFGCPRNRNMPEGADESIAIAFFKELGDYAYSKGTVIGMEPNPPIYNTNYINDTESAFDLIKKVDSKGFLLNLDLGTIIQNEENVGELVGKIPLISHVHISEPGLKPIEERAIHSELKGLLEKEGYDRFVSIEMGRINDIGILEAIMAYVRRTFE
;
A
#
# COMPACT_ATOMS: atom_id res chain seq x y z
N MET A 1 4.02 -16.88 1.73
CA MET A 1 3.99 -15.43 1.43
C MET A 1 4.93 -15.12 0.29
N GLN A 2 4.73 -14.00 -0.41
CA GLN A 2 5.64 -13.53 -1.47
C GLN A 2 6.24 -12.19 -1.05
N LEU A 3 7.47 -11.89 -1.50
CA LEU A 3 8.16 -10.67 -1.10
C LEU A 3 8.09 -9.62 -2.20
N SER A 4 7.88 -8.37 -1.80
CA SER A 4 7.95 -7.20 -2.65
C SER A 4 8.69 -6.06 -1.97
N ILE A 5 9.03 -5.05 -2.74
CA ILE A 5 9.65 -3.82 -2.24
C ILE A 5 9.10 -2.63 -3.00
N SER A 6 8.86 -1.54 -2.29
CA SER A 6 8.36 -0.31 -2.89
C SER A 6 9.47 0.52 -3.54
N ASN A 7 9.19 0.98 -4.76
CA ASN A 7 10.12 1.79 -5.53
C ASN A 7 10.36 3.21 -5.02
N ILE A 8 9.70 3.60 -3.92
CA ILE A 8 10.01 4.86 -3.22
C ILE A 8 11.32 4.80 -2.44
N GLY A 9 11.80 3.58 -2.13
CA GLY A 9 13.00 3.35 -1.32
C GLY A 9 14.33 3.74 -1.99
N TRP A 10 14.34 4.07 -3.31
CA TRP A 10 15.56 4.45 -4.04
C TRP A 10 15.24 5.38 -5.22
N THR A 11 16.29 5.93 -5.86
CA THR A 11 16.15 6.76 -7.07
C THR A 11 16.10 5.90 -8.34
N ALA A 12 15.48 6.41 -9.42
CA ALA A 12 15.35 5.68 -10.69
C ALA A 12 16.70 5.27 -11.31
N GLU A 13 17.76 6.00 -11.02
CA GLU A 13 19.12 5.69 -11.48
C GLU A 13 19.62 4.34 -10.95
N ASN A 14 19.11 3.92 -9.79
CA ASN A 14 19.47 2.67 -9.13
C ASN A 14 18.57 1.48 -9.49
N ASP A 15 17.54 1.66 -10.35
CA ASP A 15 16.58 0.60 -10.69
C ASP A 15 17.28 -0.70 -11.11
N ARG A 16 18.25 -0.61 -12.02
CA ARG A 16 18.98 -1.80 -12.49
C ARG A 16 19.70 -2.56 -11.38
N GLN A 17 20.32 -1.82 -10.45
CA GLN A 17 21.04 -2.41 -9.33
C GLN A 17 20.07 -3.07 -8.34
N VAL A 18 18.99 -2.36 -7.99
CA VAL A 18 17.98 -2.88 -7.06
C VAL A 18 17.22 -4.07 -7.65
N TYR A 19 16.92 -4.08 -8.95
CA TYR A 19 16.33 -5.25 -9.61
C TYR A 19 17.26 -6.47 -9.56
N GLY A 20 18.59 -6.24 -9.64
CA GLY A 20 19.58 -7.30 -9.39
C GLY A 20 19.50 -7.85 -7.96
N LEU A 21 19.33 -6.99 -6.96
CA LEU A 21 19.15 -7.39 -5.56
C LEU A 21 17.82 -8.12 -5.35
N MET A 22 16.74 -7.65 -5.96
CA MET A 22 15.43 -8.32 -5.91
C MET A 22 15.56 -9.77 -6.41
N LYS A 23 16.22 -10.00 -7.55
CA LYS A 23 16.50 -11.35 -8.07
C LYS A 23 17.36 -12.17 -7.10
N LYS A 24 18.42 -11.57 -6.56
CA LYS A 24 19.34 -12.22 -5.62
C LYS A 24 18.63 -12.71 -4.35
N TYR A 25 17.72 -11.91 -3.81
CA TYR A 25 17.00 -12.21 -2.57
C TYR A 25 15.58 -12.77 -2.78
N GLY A 26 15.21 -13.12 -4.01
CA GLY A 26 13.95 -13.79 -4.32
C GLY A 26 12.71 -12.92 -4.15
N PHE A 27 12.83 -11.60 -4.29
CA PHE A 27 11.68 -10.69 -4.34
C PHE A 27 10.99 -10.82 -5.69
N GLN A 28 9.69 -11.13 -5.69
CA GLN A 28 8.90 -11.32 -6.90
C GLN A 28 8.08 -10.09 -7.27
N GLY A 29 7.80 -9.21 -6.32
CA GLY A 29 6.95 -8.04 -6.49
C GLY A 29 7.72 -6.72 -6.48
N LEU A 30 7.38 -5.83 -7.40
CA LEU A 30 7.73 -4.41 -7.35
C LEU A 30 6.47 -3.62 -6.99
N GLU A 31 6.40 -3.08 -5.77
CA GLU A 31 5.37 -2.11 -5.45
C GLU A 31 5.75 -0.75 -6.03
N ILE A 32 4.79 -0.03 -6.60
CA ILE A 32 5.09 1.21 -7.31
C ILE A 32 4.35 2.43 -6.74
N ALA A 33 5.03 3.57 -6.76
CA ALA A 33 4.39 4.87 -6.81
C ALA A 33 4.22 5.23 -8.30
N PRO A 34 2.99 5.32 -8.84
CA PRO A 34 2.77 5.50 -10.28
C PRO A 34 3.45 6.74 -10.85
N THR A 35 3.51 7.84 -10.08
CA THR A 35 4.19 9.09 -10.47
C THR A 35 5.71 8.95 -10.60
N ARG A 36 6.33 7.91 -10.00
CA ARG A 36 7.75 7.64 -10.17
C ARG A 36 8.06 7.02 -11.55
N ILE A 37 7.09 6.32 -12.13
CA ILE A 37 7.21 5.70 -13.46
C ILE A 37 6.66 6.63 -14.54
N PHE A 38 5.53 7.27 -14.25
CA PHE A 38 4.84 8.21 -15.13
C PHE A 38 4.64 9.54 -14.37
N PRO A 39 5.63 10.45 -14.35
CA PRO A 39 5.63 11.64 -13.51
C PRO A 39 4.42 12.56 -13.71
N GLU A 40 3.92 12.65 -14.94
CA GLU A 40 2.78 13.49 -15.30
C GLU A 40 1.55 12.61 -15.61
N THR A 41 0.43 12.93 -14.98
CA THR A 41 -0.88 12.30 -15.26
C THR A 41 -0.83 10.77 -15.44
N PRO A 42 -0.31 9.99 -14.48
CA PRO A 42 -0.06 8.55 -14.64
C PRO A 42 -1.30 7.79 -15.09
N TYR A 43 -2.46 8.15 -14.57
CA TYR A 43 -3.72 7.43 -14.80
C TYR A 43 -4.41 7.76 -16.15
N THR A 44 -3.76 8.46 -17.05
CA THR A 44 -4.19 8.65 -18.44
C THR A 44 -3.37 7.84 -19.43
N ARG A 45 -2.39 7.07 -18.94
CA ARG A 45 -1.37 6.37 -19.75
C ARG A 45 -1.50 4.84 -19.64
N ASN A 46 -2.72 4.31 -19.58
CA ASN A 46 -2.97 2.88 -19.30
C ASN A 46 -2.28 1.96 -20.33
N ALA A 47 -2.32 2.27 -21.62
CA ALA A 47 -1.68 1.44 -22.65
C ALA A 47 -0.15 1.39 -22.51
N GLU A 48 0.49 2.54 -22.22
CA GLU A 48 1.93 2.59 -21.98
C GLU A 48 2.32 1.86 -20.67
N ALA A 49 1.47 1.96 -19.66
CA ALA A 49 1.68 1.29 -18.38
C ALA A 49 1.54 -0.23 -18.50
N GLU A 50 0.57 -0.70 -19.28
CA GLU A 50 0.39 -2.12 -19.60
C GLU A 50 1.64 -2.68 -20.31
N GLU A 51 2.14 -1.98 -21.32
CA GLU A 51 3.34 -2.36 -22.04
C GLU A 51 4.59 -2.35 -21.13
N TRP A 52 4.71 -1.34 -20.25
CA TRP A 52 5.79 -1.24 -19.27
C TRP A 52 5.73 -2.42 -18.27
N SER A 53 4.55 -2.73 -17.74
CA SER A 53 4.39 -3.85 -16.79
C SER A 53 4.69 -5.20 -17.42
N LYS A 54 4.35 -5.36 -18.71
CA LYS A 54 4.70 -6.56 -19.48
C LYS A 54 6.23 -6.69 -19.62
N ARG A 55 6.93 -5.61 -20.02
CA ARG A 55 8.41 -5.61 -20.07
C ARG A 55 9.03 -5.92 -18.72
N LEU A 56 8.52 -5.33 -17.63
CA LEU A 56 9.00 -5.61 -16.28
C LEU A 56 8.94 -7.12 -15.95
N ARG A 57 7.85 -7.77 -16.35
CA ARG A 57 7.66 -9.21 -16.16
C ARG A 57 8.55 -10.03 -17.08
N ASP A 58 8.62 -9.70 -18.36
CA ASP A 58 9.37 -10.45 -19.36
C ASP A 58 10.88 -10.37 -19.11
N ASP A 59 11.41 -9.19 -18.75
CA ASP A 59 12.86 -8.94 -18.57
C ASP A 59 13.35 -9.34 -17.16
N HIS A 60 12.49 -9.20 -16.15
CA HIS A 60 12.90 -9.35 -14.76
C HIS A 60 12.15 -10.42 -13.98
N GLY A 61 11.00 -10.88 -14.44
CA GLY A 61 10.15 -11.83 -13.74
C GLY A 61 9.32 -11.20 -12.61
N PHE A 62 9.23 -9.87 -12.54
CA PHE A 62 8.51 -9.17 -11.47
C PHE A 62 7.05 -8.93 -11.84
N CYS A 63 6.16 -9.08 -10.87
CA CYS A 63 4.79 -8.58 -10.93
C CYS A 63 4.67 -7.26 -10.16
N ILE A 64 3.52 -6.60 -10.29
CA ILE A 64 3.17 -5.39 -9.53
C ILE A 64 2.04 -5.77 -8.57
N PRO A 65 2.35 -6.18 -7.32
CA PRO A 65 1.31 -6.62 -6.38
C PRO A 65 0.49 -5.47 -5.84
N SER A 66 1.10 -4.30 -5.70
CA SER A 66 0.53 -3.12 -5.06
C SER A 66 1.05 -1.83 -5.68
N MET A 67 0.26 -0.78 -5.57
CA MET A 67 0.69 0.58 -5.86
C MET A 67 0.27 1.52 -4.74
N GLN A 68 1.15 2.46 -4.40
CA GLN A 68 0.98 3.43 -3.32
C GLN A 68 1.01 4.87 -3.80
N SER A 69 0.85 5.83 -2.89
CA SER A 69 0.87 7.27 -3.20
C SER A 69 -0.14 7.65 -4.30
N ILE A 70 -1.29 6.97 -4.31
CA ILE A 70 -2.27 7.05 -5.39
C ILE A 70 -2.87 8.46 -5.59
N TRP A 71 -2.81 9.31 -4.56
CA TRP A 71 -3.26 10.69 -4.59
C TRP A 71 -2.11 11.70 -4.49
N TYR A 72 -0.92 11.31 -4.90
CA TYR A 72 0.22 12.24 -4.89
C TYR A 72 -0.10 13.54 -5.61
N GLY A 73 0.11 14.67 -4.93
CA GLY A 73 -0.18 16.01 -5.46
C GLY A 73 -1.64 16.49 -5.34
N ARG A 74 -2.59 15.63 -4.92
CA ARG A 74 -3.99 16.04 -4.68
C ARG A 74 -4.13 16.81 -3.38
N GLN A 75 -5.02 17.81 -3.39
CA GLN A 75 -5.25 18.69 -2.24
C GLN A 75 -6.68 18.57 -1.68
N GLU A 76 -7.59 17.98 -2.43
CA GLU A 76 -8.98 17.77 -2.07
C GLU A 76 -9.11 16.87 -0.83
N ASN A 77 -10.18 17.01 -0.09
CA ASN A 77 -10.47 16.23 1.12
C ASN A 77 -11.79 15.45 0.95
N ILE A 78 -11.84 14.21 1.48
CA ILE A 78 -13.05 13.37 1.47
C ILE A 78 -14.21 14.07 2.18
N PHE A 79 -13.93 14.80 3.26
CA PHE A 79 -14.91 15.54 4.04
C PHE A 79 -15.08 17.00 3.57
N GLY A 80 -14.46 17.37 2.45
CA GLY A 80 -14.61 18.67 1.80
C GLY A 80 -15.94 18.86 1.07
N ALA A 81 -15.99 19.78 0.10
CA ALA A 81 -17.17 20.02 -0.72
C ALA A 81 -17.49 18.82 -1.64
N ASP A 82 -18.75 18.76 -2.15
CA ASP A 82 -19.18 17.69 -3.05
C ASP A 82 -18.34 17.62 -4.33
N GLU A 83 -17.90 18.78 -4.83
CA GLU A 83 -17.02 18.89 -5.99
C GLU A 83 -15.65 18.27 -5.73
N GLU A 84 -15.09 18.45 -4.52
CA GLU A 84 -13.83 17.84 -4.12
C GLU A 84 -13.95 16.31 -4.06
N ARG A 85 -15.00 15.81 -3.41
CA ARG A 85 -15.29 14.38 -3.35
C ARG A 85 -15.45 13.76 -4.73
N LYS A 86 -16.21 14.43 -5.60
CA LYS A 86 -16.39 13.99 -6.98
C LYS A 86 -15.05 13.95 -7.74
N ALA A 87 -14.22 14.97 -7.58
CA ALA A 87 -12.89 14.99 -8.20
C ALA A 87 -12.03 13.83 -7.72
N LEU A 88 -12.05 13.50 -6.41
CA LEU A 88 -11.33 12.36 -5.84
C LEU A 88 -11.90 11.02 -6.32
N LEU A 89 -13.23 10.87 -6.40
CA LEU A 89 -13.86 9.67 -6.96
C LEU A 89 -13.44 9.44 -8.41
N ASP A 90 -13.55 10.45 -9.25
CA ASP A 90 -13.20 10.36 -10.69
C ASP A 90 -11.70 10.07 -10.88
N TYR A 91 -10.84 10.68 -10.05
CA TYR A 91 -9.41 10.44 -10.09
C TYR A 91 -9.05 9.02 -9.63
N THR A 92 -9.69 8.54 -8.56
CA THR A 92 -9.44 7.19 -8.02
C THR A 92 -9.97 6.11 -8.95
N ARG A 93 -11.08 6.31 -9.63
CA ARG A 93 -11.55 5.38 -10.67
C ARG A 93 -10.52 5.22 -11.78
N LYS A 94 -9.88 6.31 -12.23
CA LYS A 94 -8.78 6.24 -13.20
C LYS A 94 -7.57 5.48 -12.65
N ALA A 95 -7.26 5.66 -11.34
CA ALA A 95 -6.20 4.89 -10.68
C ALA A 95 -6.54 3.39 -10.62
N ILE A 96 -7.79 3.03 -10.38
CA ILE A 96 -8.28 1.65 -10.40
C ILE A 96 -8.19 1.04 -11.82
N ASP A 97 -8.59 1.79 -12.86
CA ASP A 97 -8.46 1.34 -14.25
C ASP A 97 -6.99 1.15 -14.65
N PHE A 98 -6.11 2.04 -14.20
CA PHE A 98 -4.66 1.91 -14.37
C PHE A 98 -4.14 0.65 -13.66
N ALA A 99 -4.52 0.41 -12.40
CA ALA A 99 -4.15 -0.79 -11.65
C ALA A 99 -4.57 -2.06 -12.40
N ALA A 100 -5.80 -2.10 -12.90
CA ALA A 100 -6.31 -3.23 -13.69
C ALA A 100 -5.47 -3.46 -14.96
N ALA A 101 -5.11 -2.39 -15.69
CA ALA A 101 -4.29 -2.47 -16.90
C ALA A 101 -2.91 -3.08 -16.66
N ILE A 102 -2.26 -2.76 -15.53
CA ILE A 102 -0.93 -3.28 -15.18
C ILE A 102 -0.97 -4.61 -14.39
N GLY A 103 -2.16 -5.14 -14.12
CA GLY A 103 -2.34 -6.36 -13.33
C GLY A 103 -2.08 -6.19 -11.82
N CYS A 104 -2.13 -4.95 -11.32
CA CYS A 104 -1.96 -4.63 -9.91
C CYS A 104 -3.24 -4.94 -9.12
N ARG A 105 -3.09 -5.63 -7.99
CA ARG A 105 -4.24 -6.11 -7.20
C ARG A 105 -4.55 -5.34 -5.94
N ASN A 106 -3.70 -4.38 -5.57
CA ASN A 106 -3.89 -3.56 -4.37
C ASN A 106 -3.53 -2.10 -4.63
N LEU A 107 -4.40 -1.19 -4.26
CA LEU A 107 -4.13 0.25 -4.24
C LEU A 107 -4.08 0.69 -2.78
N VAL A 108 -2.91 1.09 -2.29
CA VAL A 108 -2.73 1.57 -0.92
C VAL A 108 -3.38 2.93 -0.77
N PHE A 109 -4.36 3.00 0.11
CA PHE A 109 -5.01 4.24 0.51
C PHE A 109 -4.47 4.68 1.88
N GLY A 110 -3.29 5.28 1.91
CA GLY A 110 -2.78 6.04 3.06
C GLY A 110 -3.37 7.45 3.04
N CYS A 111 -2.89 8.31 2.16
CA CYS A 111 -3.44 9.64 1.88
C CYS A 111 -3.85 10.45 3.13
N PRO A 112 -2.99 10.59 4.15
CA PRO A 112 -3.37 11.15 5.45
C PRO A 112 -3.93 12.58 5.33
N ARG A 113 -3.34 13.42 4.49
CA ARG A 113 -3.77 14.82 4.28
C ARG A 113 -5.20 14.94 3.76
N ASN A 114 -5.61 14.00 2.89
CA ASN A 114 -6.88 14.08 2.15
C ASN A 114 -8.07 13.50 2.91
N ARG A 115 -7.87 13.05 4.15
CA ARG A 115 -8.91 12.41 4.97
C ARG A 115 -9.05 13.00 6.38
N ASN A 116 -8.52 14.20 6.61
CA ASN A 116 -8.78 14.88 7.87
C ASN A 116 -10.28 15.14 8.01
N MET A 117 -10.85 14.62 9.10
CA MET A 117 -12.26 14.73 9.40
C MET A 117 -12.50 15.96 10.27
N PRO A 118 -13.26 16.97 9.80
CA PRO A 118 -13.63 18.12 10.60
C PRO A 118 -14.47 17.72 11.82
N GLU A 119 -14.41 18.50 12.88
CA GLU A 119 -15.25 18.29 14.05
C GLU A 119 -16.75 18.32 13.66
N GLY A 120 -17.48 17.30 14.09
CA GLY A 120 -18.92 17.16 13.79
C GLY A 120 -19.23 16.71 12.35
N ALA A 121 -18.22 16.35 11.54
CA ALA A 121 -18.47 15.77 10.22
C ALA A 121 -19.12 14.38 10.33
N ASP A 122 -19.95 14.04 9.36
CA ASP A 122 -20.64 12.75 9.30
C ASP A 122 -19.73 11.69 8.64
N GLU A 123 -19.39 10.65 9.41
CA GLU A 123 -18.59 9.53 8.93
C GLU A 123 -19.24 8.77 7.74
N SER A 124 -20.58 8.86 7.62
CA SER A 124 -21.30 8.23 6.51
C SER A 124 -20.82 8.71 5.12
N ILE A 125 -20.25 9.91 5.05
CA ILE A 125 -19.61 10.47 3.85
C ILE A 125 -18.43 9.58 3.40
N ALA A 126 -17.53 9.26 4.33
CA ALA A 126 -16.38 8.40 4.03
C ALA A 126 -16.80 6.96 3.73
N ILE A 127 -17.79 6.43 4.48
CA ILE A 127 -18.32 5.08 4.25
C ILE A 127 -18.90 4.96 2.83
N ALA A 128 -19.72 5.92 2.39
CA ALA A 128 -20.29 5.92 1.04
C ALA A 128 -19.20 6.07 -0.03
N PHE A 129 -18.22 6.96 0.20
CA PHE A 129 -17.08 7.19 -0.69
C PHE A 129 -16.27 5.91 -0.91
N PHE A 130 -15.89 5.23 0.17
CA PHE A 130 -15.09 4.00 0.07
C PHE A 130 -15.90 2.82 -0.43
N LYS A 131 -17.21 2.77 -0.17
CA LYS A 131 -18.06 1.72 -0.73
C LYS A 131 -18.11 1.80 -2.24
N GLU A 132 -18.34 2.98 -2.79
CA GLU A 132 -18.37 3.20 -4.24
C GLU A 132 -17.06 2.80 -4.90
N LEU A 133 -15.93 3.23 -4.34
CA LEU A 133 -14.60 2.91 -4.86
C LEU A 133 -14.25 1.43 -4.67
N GLY A 134 -14.59 0.83 -3.54
CA GLY A 134 -14.35 -0.58 -3.28
C GLY A 134 -15.13 -1.48 -4.23
N ASP A 135 -16.42 -1.20 -4.43
CA ASP A 135 -17.25 -1.97 -5.37
C ASP A 135 -16.73 -1.83 -6.80
N TYR A 136 -16.29 -0.63 -7.19
CA TYR A 136 -15.65 -0.41 -8.50
C TYR A 136 -14.33 -1.16 -8.63
N ALA A 137 -13.45 -1.08 -7.61
CA ALA A 137 -12.17 -1.79 -7.61
C ALA A 137 -12.38 -3.32 -7.73
N TYR A 138 -13.33 -3.87 -6.96
CA TYR A 138 -13.68 -5.29 -7.05
C TYR A 138 -14.12 -5.70 -8.46
N SER A 139 -14.94 -4.88 -9.13
CA SER A 139 -15.39 -5.13 -10.51
C SER A 139 -14.24 -5.15 -11.51
N LYS A 140 -13.11 -4.52 -11.19
CA LYS A 140 -11.89 -4.45 -12.01
C LYS A 140 -10.82 -5.48 -11.61
N GLY A 141 -11.10 -6.33 -10.61
CA GLY A 141 -10.18 -7.37 -10.14
C GLY A 141 -9.03 -6.84 -9.26
N THR A 142 -9.21 -5.66 -8.66
CA THR A 142 -8.29 -5.06 -7.69
C THR A 142 -9.03 -4.66 -6.42
N VAL A 143 -8.31 -4.15 -5.41
CA VAL A 143 -8.90 -3.66 -4.16
C VAL A 143 -8.27 -2.34 -3.74
N ILE A 144 -9.01 -1.56 -2.95
CA ILE A 144 -8.46 -0.45 -2.17
C ILE A 144 -8.03 -1.02 -0.82
N GLY A 145 -6.75 -0.93 -0.51
CA GLY A 145 -6.19 -1.29 0.79
C GLY A 145 -6.14 -0.06 1.69
N MET A 146 -7.08 0.05 2.65
CA MET A 146 -7.04 1.12 3.65
C MET A 146 -5.82 0.95 4.53
N GLU A 147 -4.99 1.96 4.58
CA GLU A 147 -3.82 2.00 5.45
C GLU A 147 -4.06 2.98 6.59
N PRO A 148 -4.10 2.51 7.85
CA PRO A 148 -4.14 3.40 9.00
C PRO A 148 -2.84 4.21 9.08
N ASN A 149 -2.97 5.49 9.44
CA ASN A 149 -1.80 6.34 9.65
C ASN A 149 -1.88 7.04 11.01
N PRO A 150 -0.90 6.85 11.90
CA PRO A 150 -0.84 7.53 13.19
C PRO A 150 -0.87 9.07 13.07
N PRO A 151 -1.25 9.79 14.13
CA PRO A 151 -1.30 11.25 14.13
C PRO A 151 0.01 11.96 13.74
N ILE A 152 1.17 11.28 13.82
CA ILE A 152 2.45 11.82 13.35
C ILE A 152 2.45 12.19 11.86
N TYR A 153 1.51 11.63 11.07
CA TYR A 153 1.32 11.95 9.65
C TYR A 153 0.28 13.05 9.41
N ASN A 154 -0.10 13.81 10.47
CA ASN A 154 -1.05 14.93 10.41
C ASN A 154 -2.44 14.54 9.90
N THR A 155 -2.97 13.43 10.36
CA THR A 155 -4.36 12.99 10.13
C THR A 155 -5.03 12.65 11.45
N ASN A 156 -6.36 12.79 11.50
CA ASN A 156 -7.20 12.48 12.66
C ASN A 156 -8.29 11.44 12.34
N TYR A 157 -8.18 10.77 11.19
CA TYR A 157 -9.17 9.79 10.77
C TYR A 157 -8.46 8.48 10.33
N ILE A 158 -8.85 7.38 10.94
CA ILE A 158 -8.24 6.05 10.78
C ILE A 158 -6.76 6.06 11.15
N ASN A 159 -6.51 6.22 12.46
CA ASN A 159 -5.15 6.36 12.99
C ASN A 159 -4.52 5.05 13.48
N ASP A 160 -5.31 3.98 13.59
CA ASP A 160 -4.91 2.68 14.12
C ASP A 160 -5.55 1.53 13.33
N THR A 161 -5.03 0.32 13.55
CA THR A 161 -5.47 -0.88 12.83
C THR A 161 -6.92 -1.26 13.18
N GLU A 162 -7.36 -1.04 14.43
CA GLU A 162 -8.72 -1.36 14.86
C GLU A 162 -9.75 -0.48 14.16
N SER A 163 -9.53 0.84 14.12
CA SER A 163 -10.41 1.79 13.41
C SER A 163 -10.48 1.49 11.91
N ALA A 164 -9.38 0.99 11.31
CA ALA A 164 -9.38 0.57 9.91
C ALA A 164 -10.27 -0.66 9.70
N PHE A 165 -10.21 -1.67 10.56
CA PHE A 165 -11.11 -2.83 10.50
C PHE A 165 -12.57 -2.46 10.72
N ASP A 166 -12.85 -1.54 11.63
CA ASP A 166 -14.21 -1.03 11.86
C ASP A 166 -14.76 -0.31 10.62
N LEU A 167 -13.92 0.51 9.96
CA LEU A 167 -14.32 1.15 8.72
C LEU A 167 -14.57 0.10 7.61
N ILE A 168 -13.70 -0.89 7.45
CA ILE A 168 -13.88 -1.97 6.48
C ILE A 168 -15.22 -2.69 6.69
N LYS A 169 -15.58 -2.98 7.93
CA LYS A 169 -16.84 -3.59 8.29
C LYS A 169 -18.04 -2.70 7.95
N LYS A 170 -17.95 -1.38 8.21
CA LYS A 170 -19.01 -0.40 7.91
C LYS A 170 -19.17 -0.20 6.40
N VAL A 171 -18.06 -0.16 5.64
CA VAL A 171 -18.05 -0.03 4.18
C VAL A 171 -18.68 -1.24 3.48
N ASP A 172 -18.46 -2.44 4.02
CA ASP A 172 -19.03 -3.70 3.52
C ASP A 172 -18.87 -3.87 2.00
N SER A 173 -17.63 -3.79 1.52
CA SER A 173 -17.27 -4.01 0.12
C SER A 173 -16.14 -5.03 0.02
N LYS A 174 -16.28 -6.01 -0.88
CA LYS A 174 -15.22 -6.99 -1.16
C LYS A 174 -13.96 -6.39 -1.76
N GLY A 175 -14.05 -5.19 -2.29
CA GLY A 175 -12.92 -4.45 -2.86
C GLY A 175 -12.35 -3.37 -1.93
N PHE A 176 -12.73 -3.36 -0.64
CA PHE A 176 -12.19 -2.46 0.37
C PHE A 176 -11.68 -3.27 1.55
N LEU A 177 -10.37 -3.42 1.65
CA LEU A 177 -9.67 -4.28 2.61
C LEU A 177 -8.60 -3.48 3.36
N LEU A 178 -7.84 -4.13 4.25
CA LEU A 178 -6.74 -3.53 4.98
C LEU A 178 -5.44 -3.63 4.20
N ASN A 179 -4.69 -2.53 4.08
CA ASN A 179 -3.25 -2.53 3.91
C ASN A 179 -2.63 -2.44 5.30
N LEU A 180 -2.13 -3.56 5.80
CA LEU A 180 -1.53 -3.61 7.14
C LEU A 180 -0.18 -2.90 7.11
N ASP A 181 -0.02 -1.84 7.90
CA ASP A 181 1.25 -1.12 8.01
C ASP A 181 1.90 -1.38 9.36
N LEU A 182 3.08 -2.00 9.33
CA LEU A 182 3.80 -2.34 10.56
C LEU A 182 4.36 -1.11 11.26
N GLY A 183 4.67 -0.05 10.52
CA GLY A 183 5.07 1.24 11.10
C GLY A 183 3.97 1.85 11.96
N THR A 184 2.71 1.68 11.58
CA THR A 184 1.55 2.08 12.39
C THR A 184 1.47 1.26 13.67
N ILE A 185 1.57 -0.06 13.57
CA ILE A 185 1.55 -0.97 14.74
C ILE A 185 2.68 -0.61 15.71
N ILE A 186 3.89 -0.38 15.22
CA ILE A 186 5.05 0.01 16.03
C ILE A 186 4.83 1.38 16.69
N GLN A 187 4.35 2.37 15.92
CA GLN A 187 4.14 3.73 16.42
C GLN A 187 3.09 3.80 17.53
N ASN A 188 2.05 3.00 17.42
CA ASN A 188 0.92 2.98 18.35
C ASN A 188 1.08 1.92 19.45
N GLU A 189 2.17 1.14 19.44
CA GLU A 189 2.37 0.01 20.37
C GLU A 189 1.21 -1.01 20.32
N GLU A 190 0.65 -1.24 19.11
CA GLU A 190 -0.45 -2.19 18.89
C GLU A 190 0.03 -3.64 19.02
N ASN A 191 -0.87 -4.54 19.42
CA ASN A 191 -0.56 -5.95 19.59
C ASN A 191 -0.89 -6.74 18.32
N VAL A 192 0.11 -7.37 17.70
CA VAL A 192 -0.06 -8.25 16.52
C VAL A 192 -1.06 -9.38 16.77
N GLY A 193 -1.19 -9.85 18.02
CA GLY A 193 -2.17 -10.86 18.40
C GLY A 193 -3.63 -10.47 18.15
N GLU A 194 -3.94 -9.17 18.05
CA GLU A 194 -5.28 -8.66 17.74
C GLU A 194 -5.69 -8.88 16.28
N LEU A 195 -4.75 -9.26 15.42
CA LEU A 195 -5.00 -9.63 14.03
C LEU A 195 -5.56 -11.04 13.85
N VAL A 196 -5.54 -11.88 14.91
CA VAL A 196 -6.05 -13.27 14.85
C VAL A 196 -7.49 -13.28 14.34
N GLY A 197 -7.75 -14.10 13.30
CA GLY A 197 -9.05 -14.23 12.65
C GLY A 197 -9.40 -13.09 11.69
N LYS A 198 -8.54 -12.08 11.54
CA LYS A 198 -8.76 -10.92 10.64
C LYS A 198 -7.88 -10.97 9.39
N ILE A 199 -6.97 -11.93 9.27
CA ILE A 199 -6.01 -12.05 8.16
C ILE A 199 -6.69 -12.11 6.77
N PRO A 200 -7.88 -12.71 6.58
CA PRO A 200 -8.57 -12.67 5.28
C PRO A 200 -8.93 -11.25 4.80
N LEU A 201 -9.04 -10.29 5.71
CA LEU A 201 -9.33 -8.88 5.42
C LEU A 201 -8.08 -8.06 5.07
N ILE A 202 -6.87 -8.65 5.15
CA ILE A 202 -5.62 -7.97 4.83
C ILE A 202 -5.27 -8.22 3.36
N SER A 203 -5.30 -7.18 2.53
CA SER A 203 -4.96 -7.28 1.11
C SER A 203 -3.46 -7.25 0.84
N HIS A 204 -2.71 -6.52 1.65
CA HIS A 204 -1.27 -6.29 1.51
C HIS A 204 -0.66 -5.97 2.87
N VAL A 205 0.65 -6.21 3.02
CA VAL A 205 1.39 -5.94 4.26
C VAL A 205 2.61 -5.09 3.95
N HIS A 206 2.76 -3.97 4.65
CA HIS A 206 3.98 -3.17 4.65
C HIS A 206 4.85 -3.51 5.86
N ILE A 207 6.09 -3.90 5.60
CA ILE A 207 7.18 -3.86 6.57
C ILE A 207 7.78 -2.47 6.49
N SER A 208 7.47 -1.66 7.47
CA SER A 208 7.78 -0.23 7.54
C SER A 208 8.20 0.17 8.94
N GLU A 209 8.81 1.33 9.07
CA GLU A 209 9.14 1.98 10.34
C GLU A 209 8.41 3.33 10.44
N PRO A 210 8.08 3.80 11.66
CA PRO A 210 7.50 5.12 11.85
C PRO A 210 8.32 6.21 11.14
N GLY A 211 7.63 7.05 10.35
CA GLY A 211 8.28 8.10 9.57
C GLY A 211 9.04 7.59 8.35
N LEU A 212 8.73 6.41 7.86
CA LEU A 212 9.39 5.76 6.72
C LEU A 212 10.92 5.66 6.88
N LYS A 213 11.39 5.44 8.11
CA LYS A 213 12.81 5.22 8.40
C LYS A 213 13.29 3.91 7.76
N PRO A 214 14.60 3.70 7.62
CA PRO A 214 15.16 2.40 7.27
C PRO A 214 14.66 1.30 8.23
N ILE A 215 14.35 0.12 7.68
CA ILE A 215 13.85 -1.00 8.47
C ILE A 215 14.90 -1.45 9.48
N GLU A 216 14.49 -1.57 10.74
CA GLU A 216 15.28 -2.12 11.84
C GLU A 216 14.93 -3.60 12.06
N GLU A 217 15.86 -4.39 12.59
CA GLU A 217 15.57 -5.76 13.01
C GLU A 217 14.73 -5.77 14.30
N ARG A 218 13.50 -6.32 14.23
CA ARG A 218 12.54 -6.32 15.34
C ARG A 218 11.93 -7.70 15.56
N ALA A 219 11.69 -8.05 16.83
CA ALA A 219 11.01 -9.30 17.20
C ALA A 219 9.59 -9.39 16.60
N ILE A 220 8.88 -8.27 16.50
CA ILE A 220 7.53 -8.17 15.93
C ILE A 220 7.44 -8.68 14.49
N HIS A 221 8.52 -8.62 13.70
CA HIS A 221 8.54 -9.13 12.33
C HIS A 221 8.37 -10.66 12.32
N SER A 222 9.06 -11.37 13.22
CA SER A 222 8.92 -12.83 13.34
C SER A 222 7.58 -13.22 13.94
N GLU A 223 7.04 -12.42 14.85
CA GLU A 223 5.71 -12.63 15.43
C GLU A 223 4.63 -12.49 14.36
N LEU A 224 4.65 -11.41 13.59
CA LEU A 224 3.74 -11.20 12.47
C LEU A 224 3.85 -12.32 11.44
N LYS A 225 5.06 -12.70 11.05
CA LYS A 225 5.30 -13.82 10.10
C LYS A 225 4.64 -15.10 10.59
N GLY A 226 4.83 -15.46 11.85
CA GLY A 226 4.23 -16.67 12.43
C GLY A 226 2.71 -16.64 12.40
N LEU A 227 2.09 -15.50 12.65
CA LEU A 227 0.64 -15.33 12.56
C LEU A 227 0.14 -15.42 11.12
N LEU A 228 0.78 -14.72 10.18
CA LEU A 228 0.42 -14.75 8.76
C LEU A 228 0.46 -16.18 8.18
N GLU A 229 1.49 -16.94 8.53
CA GLU A 229 1.60 -18.36 8.11
C GLU A 229 0.52 -19.23 8.74
N LYS A 230 0.30 -19.09 10.04
CA LYS A 230 -0.70 -19.87 10.77
C LYS A 230 -2.10 -19.69 10.21
N GLU A 231 -2.43 -18.48 9.77
CA GLU A 231 -3.75 -18.15 9.20
C GLU A 231 -3.79 -18.20 7.67
N GLY A 232 -2.73 -18.68 7.01
CA GLY A 232 -2.72 -18.96 5.58
C GLY A 232 -2.64 -17.73 4.69
N TYR A 233 -1.99 -16.64 5.12
CA TYR A 233 -1.75 -15.49 4.26
C TYR A 233 -0.82 -15.87 3.10
N ASP A 234 -1.31 -15.74 1.88
CA ASP A 234 -0.62 -16.15 0.65
C ASP A 234 -0.24 -14.97 -0.27
N ARG A 235 -0.51 -13.74 0.18
CA ARG A 235 -0.28 -12.50 -0.59
C ARG A 235 1.13 -11.95 -0.34
N PHE A 236 1.34 -10.70 -0.73
CA PHE A 236 2.63 -10.03 -0.66
C PHE A 236 2.88 -9.32 0.67
N VAL A 237 4.14 -9.41 1.11
CA VAL A 237 4.73 -8.61 2.17
C VAL A 237 5.77 -7.71 1.52
N SER A 238 5.64 -6.40 1.65
CA SER A 238 6.41 -5.38 0.94
C SER A 238 7.27 -4.57 1.89
N ILE A 239 8.53 -4.37 1.56
CA ILE A 239 9.36 -3.37 2.22
C ILE A 239 8.89 -1.99 1.78
N GLU A 240 8.48 -1.16 2.75
CA GLU A 240 8.16 0.24 2.53
C GLU A 240 9.01 1.13 3.43
N MET A 241 9.81 1.99 2.83
CA MET A 241 10.66 2.96 3.52
C MET A 241 10.97 4.15 2.63
N GLY A 242 11.35 5.26 3.23
CA GLY A 242 11.84 6.42 2.52
C GLY A 242 13.13 6.12 1.75
N ARG A 243 13.45 7.01 0.82
CA ARG A 243 14.61 6.87 -0.06
C ARG A 243 15.91 6.68 0.72
N ILE A 244 16.64 5.64 0.37
CA ILE A 244 18.01 5.37 0.82
C ILE A 244 18.96 5.57 -0.36
N ASN A 245 20.03 6.35 -0.14
CA ASN A 245 21.06 6.56 -1.18
C ASN A 245 22.13 5.46 -1.14
N ASP A 246 22.33 4.82 0.01
CA ASP A 246 23.29 3.72 0.18
C ASP A 246 22.63 2.37 -0.16
N ILE A 247 23.01 1.84 -1.31
CA ILE A 247 22.48 0.54 -1.78
C ILE A 247 22.95 -0.62 -0.90
N GLY A 248 24.06 -0.50 -0.19
CA GLY A 248 24.51 -1.51 0.77
C GLY A 248 23.56 -1.64 1.97
N ILE A 249 23.01 -0.52 2.45
CA ILE A 249 21.98 -0.53 3.49
C ILE A 249 20.70 -1.18 2.96
N LEU A 250 20.28 -0.82 1.74
CA LEU A 250 19.12 -1.43 1.09
C LEU A 250 19.28 -2.94 0.94
N GLU A 251 20.46 -3.39 0.50
CA GLU A 251 20.79 -4.81 0.37
C GLU A 251 20.70 -5.54 1.72
N ALA A 252 21.24 -4.96 2.79
CA ALA A 252 21.19 -5.55 4.14
C ALA A 252 19.73 -5.69 4.62
N ILE A 253 18.89 -4.68 4.39
CA ILE A 253 17.46 -4.73 4.71
C ILE A 253 16.74 -5.83 3.92
N MET A 254 17.00 -5.93 2.61
CA MET A 254 16.39 -6.98 1.78
C MET A 254 16.82 -8.39 2.25
N ALA A 255 18.09 -8.56 2.59
CA ALA A 255 18.62 -9.82 3.15
C ALA A 255 17.96 -10.17 4.48
N TYR A 256 17.75 -9.17 5.36
CA TYR A 256 17.06 -9.34 6.63
C TYR A 256 15.59 -9.76 6.44
N VAL A 257 14.83 -9.01 5.64
CA VAL A 257 13.41 -9.32 5.39
C VAL A 257 13.26 -10.69 4.73
N ARG A 258 14.13 -11.04 3.77
CA ARG A 258 14.16 -12.39 3.18
C ARG A 258 14.32 -13.46 4.25
N ARG A 259 15.33 -13.35 5.11
CA ARG A 259 15.61 -14.32 6.19
C ARG A 259 14.44 -14.43 7.18
N THR A 260 13.74 -13.35 7.42
CA THR A 260 12.64 -13.30 8.38
C THR A 260 11.34 -13.87 7.82
N PHE A 261 11.00 -13.61 6.56
CA PHE A 261 9.70 -13.96 5.95
C PHE A 261 9.76 -15.14 4.95
N GLU A 262 10.91 -15.78 4.83
CA GLU A 262 11.07 -17.00 4.02
C GLU A 262 10.43 -18.27 4.63
#